data_bd55c208d9c88e0ebfed7748f183e23e
#
_entry.id   bd55c208d9c88e0ebfed7748f183e23e
#
_cell.length_a   1.000
_cell.length_b   1.000
_cell.length_c   1.000
_cell.angle_alpha   90.00
_cell.angle_beta   90.00
_cell.angle_gamma   90.00
#
_symmetry.space_group_name_H-M   'P 1'
#
loop_
_entity.id
_entity.type
_entity.pdbx_description
1 polymer ?
#
loop_
_entity_poly.entity_id
_entity_poly.type
_entity_poly.pdbx_seq_one_letter_code
_entity_poly.pdbx_strand_id
1 'polypeptide(L)'
;MAVVEQTVLEALKGVIDPNTGRDFVSSKAVKNLTVTDGDVAFDVTLGYPAKSQIPGFRKELIAAAKSVAGVANVSVNIITNITAHAVQRGVALLPKVKNIVAVASGKGGVGKSTTAVNLALALAAEGANVGILDADIYGPSVPMMMGIEGRPESEDGQTMEPMENYGVQVMSIGFLVAQDEAMIWRGPMATQALEQLLRQTNWKDLDYLIVDMPPGTGDIQLTLSQRVPMTGAVIVTTPQDIALLDAKKGIKMFEKVGVPILGIVENMAVHVCSNCGHVEHIFGADGGKKMAAEYGMDYLGALPLNMQIRLQADNGKPTVVSDPDSDVAALYKAVARKVALSIAAKNKDFSSKFPSIKISKET
;
A
#
# COMPACT_ATOMS: atom_id res chain seq x y z
N MET A 1 -19.62 -41.60 12.35
CA MET A 1 -18.28 -41.35 12.94
C MET A 1 -18.28 -39.92 13.44
N ALA A 2 -17.78 -39.70 14.63
CA ALA A 2 -17.66 -38.32 15.14
C ALA A 2 -16.65 -37.56 14.26
N VAL A 3 -16.99 -36.34 13.83
CA VAL A 3 -16.11 -35.44 13.11
C VAL A 3 -14.99 -35.00 14.06
N VAL A 4 -13.74 -35.13 13.64
CA VAL A 4 -12.59 -34.76 14.45
C VAL A 4 -11.96 -33.49 13.84
N GLU A 5 -11.57 -32.54 14.68
CA GLU A 5 -10.93 -31.27 14.25
C GLU A 5 -9.77 -31.50 13.25
N GLN A 6 -8.95 -32.54 13.49
CA GLN A 6 -7.82 -32.86 12.62
C GLN A 6 -8.25 -33.20 11.19
N THR A 7 -9.38 -33.88 11.01
CA THR A 7 -9.90 -34.22 9.67
C THR A 7 -10.38 -32.97 8.93
N VAL A 8 -10.99 -32.02 9.65
CA VAL A 8 -11.40 -30.74 9.09
C VAL A 8 -10.16 -29.92 8.70
N LEU A 9 -9.13 -29.85 9.56
CA LEU A 9 -7.88 -29.15 9.23
C LEU A 9 -7.20 -29.72 7.98
N GLU A 10 -7.18 -31.05 7.82
CA GLU A 10 -6.61 -31.69 6.60
C GLU A 10 -7.41 -31.28 5.33
N ALA A 11 -8.74 -31.25 5.40
CA ALA A 11 -9.57 -30.81 4.30
C ALA A 11 -9.32 -29.32 3.95
N LEU A 12 -9.17 -28.46 4.97
CA LEU A 12 -8.88 -27.02 4.78
C LEU A 12 -7.51 -26.74 4.18
N LYS A 13 -6.51 -27.65 4.32
CA LYS A 13 -5.21 -27.53 3.62
C LYS A 13 -5.34 -27.59 2.09
N GLY A 14 -6.44 -28.12 1.57
CA GLY A 14 -6.74 -28.10 0.15
C GLY A 14 -7.09 -26.70 -0.41
N VAL A 15 -7.38 -25.73 0.45
CA VAL A 15 -7.75 -24.38 0.05
C VAL A 15 -6.51 -23.48 0.09
N ILE A 16 -6.04 -23.09 -1.08
CA ILE A 16 -4.84 -22.27 -1.24
C ILE A 16 -5.24 -20.82 -1.39
N ASP A 17 -4.64 -19.93 -0.59
CA ASP A 17 -4.73 -18.49 -0.78
C ASP A 17 -3.95 -18.09 -2.05
N PRO A 18 -4.61 -17.59 -3.11
CA PRO A 18 -3.96 -17.27 -4.37
C PRO A 18 -2.95 -16.13 -4.27
N ASN A 19 -3.02 -15.32 -3.22
CA ASN A 19 -2.11 -14.20 -3.03
C ASN A 19 -0.79 -14.64 -2.39
N THR A 20 -0.84 -15.64 -1.50
CA THR A 20 0.35 -16.14 -0.78
C THR A 20 0.90 -17.44 -1.36
N GLY A 21 0.11 -18.17 -2.17
CA GLY A 21 0.43 -19.51 -2.65
C GLY A 21 0.48 -20.57 -1.54
N ARG A 22 -0.04 -20.29 -0.35
CA ARG A 22 -0.04 -21.18 0.81
C ARG A 22 -1.46 -21.44 1.27
N ASP A 23 -1.68 -22.61 1.88
CA ASP A 23 -2.97 -22.91 2.50
C ASP A 23 -3.17 -22.11 3.81
N PHE A 24 -4.45 -21.93 4.21
CA PHE A 24 -4.81 -21.15 5.40
C PHE A 24 -4.45 -21.83 6.72
N VAL A 25 -4.24 -23.15 6.74
CA VAL A 25 -3.84 -23.90 7.93
C VAL A 25 -2.34 -23.78 8.18
N SER A 26 -1.52 -24.11 7.18
CA SER A 26 -0.06 -24.03 7.26
C SER A 26 0.44 -22.60 7.46
N SER A 27 -0.28 -21.60 6.94
CA SER A 27 -0.02 -20.17 7.18
C SER A 27 -0.46 -19.69 8.57
N LYS A 28 -1.09 -20.57 9.39
CA LYS A 28 -1.64 -20.26 10.71
C LYS A 28 -2.74 -19.19 10.69
N ALA A 29 -3.40 -19.02 9.56
CA ALA A 29 -4.53 -18.10 9.40
C ALA A 29 -5.80 -18.67 10.05
N VAL A 30 -6.04 -19.99 9.98
CA VAL A 30 -7.15 -20.67 10.68
C VAL A 30 -6.90 -20.66 12.19
N LYS A 31 -7.93 -20.24 12.94
CA LYS A 31 -7.93 -20.14 14.41
C LYS A 31 -9.29 -20.54 14.97
N ASN A 32 -9.33 -20.84 16.26
CA ASN A 32 -10.57 -21.07 17.02
C ASN A 32 -11.47 -22.12 16.36
N LEU A 33 -10.87 -23.18 15.76
CA LEU A 33 -11.65 -24.26 15.17
C LEU A 33 -12.35 -25.04 16.28
N THR A 34 -13.65 -25.21 16.14
CA THR A 34 -14.50 -26.01 17.03
C THR A 34 -15.36 -26.93 16.19
N VAL A 35 -15.59 -28.14 16.71
CA VAL A 35 -16.46 -29.15 16.12
C VAL A 35 -17.41 -29.67 17.22
N THR A 36 -18.71 -29.47 17.03
CA THR A 36 -19.74 -29.88 18.01
C THR A 36 -20.91 -30.50 17.25
N ASP A 37 -21.16 -31.77 17.46
CA ASP A 37 -22.29 -32.52 16.87
C ASP A 37 -22.47 -32.38 15.35
N GLY A 38 -21.32 -32.28 14.63
CA GLY A 38 -21.31 -32.09 13.19
C GLY A 38 -21.32 -30.61 12.72
N ASP A 39 -21.46 -29.67 13.64
CA ASP A 39 -21.32 -28.24 13.34
C ASP A 39 -19.88 -27.84 13.51
N VAL A 40 -19.33 -27.18 12.49
CA VAL A 40 -17.94 -26.69 12.43
C VAL A 40 -17.93 -25.17 12.41
N ALA A 41 -17.18 -24.55 13.30
CA ALA A 41 -16.96 -23.11 13.30
C ALA A 41 -15.47 -22.79 13.42
N PHE A 42 -14.99 -21.80 12.66
CA PHE A 42 -13.62 -21.32 12.75
C PHE A 42 -13.46 -19.89 12.23
N ASP A 43 -12.40 -19.25 12.70
CA ASP A 43 -11.95 -17.94 12.21
C ASP A 43 -10.80 -18.10 11.22
N VAL A 44 -10.73 -17.16 10.26
CA VAL A 44 -9.57 -16.97 9.40
C VAL A 44 -9.09 -15.54 9.56
N THR A 45 -7.82 -15.38 9.94
CA THR A 45 -7.20 -14.05 10.11
C THR A 45 -6.23 -13.79 8.97
N LEU A 46 -6.56 -12.81 8.11
CA LEU A 46 -5.70 -12.33 7.04
C LEU A 46 -4.78 -11.23 7.58
N GLY A 47 -3.49 -11.31 7.29
CA GLY A 47 -2.51 -10.28 7.63
C GLY A 47 -2.42 -9.13 6.61
N TYR A 48 -3.31 -9.11 5.62
CA TYR A 48 -3.35 -8.15 4.52
C TYR A 48 -4.81 -7.86 4.12
N PRO A 49 -5.11 -6.69 3.52
CA PRO A 49 -6.45 -6.34 3.10
C PRO A 49 -6.83 -7.09 1.81
N ALA A 50 -8.00 -7.76 1.83
CA ALA A 50 -8.51 -8.56 0.71
C ALA A 50 -10.04 -8.63 0.70
N LYS A 51 -10.72 -7.53 1.07
CA LYS A 51 -12.19 -7.47 1.21
C LYS A 51 -12.91 -8.02 -0.01
N SER A 52 -12.44 -7.71 -1.22
CA SER A 52 -13.04 -8.17 -2.48
C SER A 52 -12.97 -9.69 -2.66
N GLN A 53 -12.01 -10.38 -2.04
CA GLN A 53 -11.79 -11.82 -2.18
C GLN A 53 -12.42 -12.65 -1.05
N ILE A 54 -12.80 -12.00 0.07
CA ILE A 54 -13.39 -12.68 1.24
C ILE A 54 -14.59 -13.57 0.87
N PRO A 55 -15.55 -13.15 0.00
CA PRO A 55 -16.66 -14.02 -0.38
C PRO A 55 -16.22 -15.32 -1.06
N GLY A 56 -15.19 -15.24 -1.94
CA GLY A 56 -14.59 -16.40 -2.59
C GLY A 56 -13.94 -17.35 -1.59
N PHE A 57 -13.04 -16.82 -0.75
CA PHE A 57 -12.38 -17.59 0.31
C PHE A 57 -13.38 -18.29 1.23
N ARG A 58 -14.41 -17.57 1.66
CA ARG A 58 -15.46 -18.15 2.50
C ARG A 58 -16.16 -19.32 1.83
N LYS A 59 -16.51 -19.17 0.56
CA LYS A 59 -17.17 -20.22 -0.24
C LYS A 59 -16.30 -21.48 -0.34
N GLU A 60 -15.02 -21.32 -0.66
CA GLU A 60 -14.08 -22.43 -0.80
C GLU A 60 -13.80 -23.14 0.52
N LEU A 61 -13.59 -22.37 1.60
CA LEU A 61 -13.37 -22.92 2.96
C LEU A 61 -14.59 -23.68 3.47
N ILE A 62 -15.81 -23.17 3.25
CA ILE A 62 -17.06 -23.86 3.61
C ILE A 62 -17.18 -25.17 2.81
N ALA A 63 -16.89 -25.13 1.50
CA ALA A 63 -16.98 -26.31 0.65
C ALA A 63 -15.98 -27.40 1.10
N ALA A 64 -14.73 -27.00 1.40
CA ALA A 64 -13.71 -27.91 1.90
C ALA A 64 -14.10 -28.54 3.25
N ALA A 65 -14.58 -27.76 4.20
CA ALA A 65 -15.02 -28.31 5.49
C ALA A 65 -16.24 -29.23 5.35
N LYS A 66 -17.20 -28.90 4.49
CA LYS A 66 -18.38 -29.72 4.20
C LYS A 66 -18.07 -31.04 3.48
N SER A 67 -16.91 -31.18 2.86
CA SER A 67 -16.48 -32.44 2.22
C SER A 67 -16.14 -33.55 3.24
N VAL A 68 -15.96 -33.17 4.51
CA VAL A 68 -15.69 -34.13 5.60
C VAL A 68 -16.99 -34.83 6.01
N ALA A 69 -16.97 -36.15 6.00
CA ALA A 69 -18.13 -36.97 6.36
C ALA A 69 -18.61 -36.67 7.80
N GLY A 70 -19.89 -36.39 7.97
CA GLY A 70 -20.50 -36.06 9.24
C GLY A 70 -20.58 -34.56 9.58
N VAL A 71 -20.00 -33.68 8.74
CA VAL A 71 -20.16 -32.24 8.88
C VAL A 71 -21.53 -31.81 8.33
N ALA A 72 -22.35 -31.20 9.18
CA ALA A 72 -23.66 -30.70 8.83
C ALA A 72 -23.64 -29.21 8.47
N ASN A 73 -23.18 -28.36 9.39
CA ASN A 73 -23.11 -26.93 9.20
C ASN A 73 -21.68 -26.42 9.33
N VAL A 74 -21.35 -25.35 8.59
CA VAL A 74 -20.04 -24.70 8.66
C VAL A 74 -20.21 -23.20 8.76
N SER A 75 -19.62 -22.60 9.79
CA SER A 75 -19.54 -21.16 10.00
C SER A 75 -18.09 -20.68 9.89
N VAL A 76 -17.82 -19.75 8.99
CA VAL A 76 -16.48 -19.17 8.80
C VAL A 76 -16.53 -17.66 8.95
N ASN A 77 -15.79 -17.14 9.93
CA ASN A 77 -15.57 -15.73 10.11
C ASN A 77 -14.19 -15.35 9.57
N ILE A 78 -14.12 -14.42 8.61
CA ILE A 78 -12.84 -13.98 8.00
C ILE A 78 -12.63 -12.53 8.39
N ILE A 79 -11.53 -12.28 9.09
CA ILE A 79 -11.14 -10.95 9.59
C ILE A 79 -9.77 -10.55 9.03
N THR A 80 -9.61 -9.26 8.80
CA THR A 80 -8.32 -8.66 8.45
C THR A 80 -7.68 -8.07 9.70
N ASN A 81 -6.42 -8.41 9.95
CA ASN A 81 -5.65 -7.88 11.08
C ASN A 81 -4.27 -7.42 10.62
N ILE A 82 -4.18 -6.14 10.26
CA ILE A 82 -2.94 -5.52 9.81
C ILE A 82 -2.13 -5.09 11.03
N THR A 83 -0.90 -5.55 11.11
CA THR A 83 0.03 -5.25 12.21
C THR A 83 1.08 -4.23 11.79
N ALA A 84 1.63 -3.50 12.76
CA ALA A 84 2.77 -2.63 12.54
C ALA A 84 4.06 -3.45 12.30
N HIS A 85 4.91 -2.99 11.40
CA HIS A 85 6.16 -3.64 11.07
C HIS A 85 7.36 -2.72 11.34
N ALA A 86 8.51 -3.34 11.54
CA ALA A 86 9.75 -2.63 11.86
C ALA A 86 10.14 -1.66 10.74
N VAL A 87 10.66 -0.52 11.16
CA VAL A 87 11.20 0.55 10.31
C VAL A 87 12.71 0.71 10.54
N GLN A 88 13.33 1.70 9.89
CA GLN A 88 14.75 2.00 10.09
C GLN A 88 15.06 2.28 11.58
N ARG A 89 16.22 1.85 12.03
CA ARG A 89 16.68 2.11 13.40
C ARG A 89 16.90 3.60 13.63
N GLY A 90 16.44 4.09 14.80
CA GLY A 90 16.64 5.48 15.23
C GLY A 90 15.66 6.50 14.67
N VAL A 91 14.69 6.09 13.85
CA VAL A 91 13.62 6.97 13.36
C VAL A 91 12.40 6.85 14.28
N ALA A 92 11.88 7.99 14.76
CA ALA A 92 10.72 8.02 15.63
C ALA A 92 9.46 7.61 14.85
N LEU A 93 8.72 6.64 15.37
CA LEU A 93 7.46 6.18 14.80
C LEU A 93 6.39 7.27 14.85
N LEU A 94 5.41 7.17 13.96
CA LEU A 94 4.21 8.00 14.01
C LEU A 94 3.14 7.30 14.85
N PRO A 95 2.61 7.96 15.88
CA PRO A 95 1.44 7.44 16.59
C PRO A 95 0.29 7.22 15.61
N LYS A 96 -0.49 6.16 15.82
CA LYS A 96 -1.68 5.82 15.02
C LYS A 96 -1.43 5.51 13.54
N VAL A 97 -0.18 5.27 13.12
CA VAL A 97 0.16 4.80 11.77
C VAL A 97 0.95 3.51 11.88
N LYS A 98 0.39 2.40 11.37
CA LYS A 98 1.02 1.08 11.48
C LYS A 98 2.16 0.89 10.48
N ASN A 99 1.95 1.27 9.22
CA ASN A 99 2.92 1.04 8.14
C ASN A 99 3.00 2.27 7.23
N ILE A 100 4.19 2.70 6.88
CA ILE A 100 4.43 3.81 5.96
C ILE A 100 5.10 3.28 4.69
N VAL A 101 4.48 3.53 3.56
CA VAL A 101 4.93 3.06 2.24
C VAL A 101 5.31 4.26 1.40
N ALA A 102 6.59 4.39 1.06
CA ALA A 102 7.04 5.37 0.09
C ALA A 102 6.71 4.89 -1.34
N VAL A 103 6.14 5.76 -2.15
CA VAL A 103 6.01 5.56 -3.60
C VAL A 103 6.99 6.50 -4.28
N ALA A 104 8.00 5.95 -4.92
CA ALA A 104 9.13 6.70 -5.46
C ALA A 104 9.41 6.36 -6.92
N SER A 105 10.06 7.28 -7.61
CA SER A 105 10.51 7.08 -8.98
C SER A 105 11.88 7.74 -9.19
N GLY A 106 12.68 7.18 -10.09
CA GLY A 106 13.98 7.74 -10.43
C GLY A 106 13.90 9.03 -11.23
N LYS A 107 12.77 9.31 -11.90
CA LYS A 107 12.52 10.54 -12.68
C LYS A 107 11.05 10.94 -12.66
N GLY A 108 10.75 12.19 -13.05
CA GLY A 108 9.40 12.68 -13.26
C GLY A 108 8.72 12.07 -14.50
N GLY A 109 7.37 12.13 -14.54
CA GLY A 109 6.58 11.74 -15.70
C GLY A 109 6.33 10.24 -15.86
N VAL A 110 6.75 9.38 -14.94
CA VAL A 110 6.48 7.93 -14.97
C VAL A 110 5.14 7.52 -14.38
N GLY A 111 4.33 8.48 -13.92
CA GLY A 111 3.02 8.23 -13.31
C GLY A 111 3.09 7.82 -11.82
N LYS A 112 4.11 8.27 -11.10
CA LYS A 112 4.33 8.02 -9.67
C LYS A 112 3.11 8.39 -8.83
N SER A 113 2.66 9.65 -8.91
CA SER A 113 1.54 10.18 -8.09
C SER A 113 0.21 9.53 -8.44
N THR A 114 -0.06 9.28 -9.73
CA THR A 114 -1.24 8.51 -10.18
C THR A 114 -1.22 7.10 -9.59
N THR A 115 -0.05 6.45 -9.56
CA THR A 115 0.12 5.13 -8.94
C THR A 115 -0.06 5.21 -7.42
N ALA A 116 0.49 6.22 -6.75
CA ALA A 116 0.36 6.41 -5.31
C ALA A 116 -1.10 6.59 -4.87
N VAL A 117 -1.84 7.46 -5.58
CA VAL A 117 -3.26 7.72 -5.31
C VAL A 117 -4.10 6.46 -5.53
N ASN A 118 -3.96 5.78 -6.67
CA ASN A 118 -4.73 4.56 -6.93
C ASN A 118 -4.31 3.39 -6.02
N LEU A 119 -3.05 3.31 -5.57
CA LEU A 119 -2.60 2.35 -4.58
C LEU A 119 -3.27 2.59 -3.22
N ALA A 120 -3.33 3.85 -2.77
CA ALA A 120 -4.02 4.21 -1.52
C ALA A 120 -5.51 3.85 -1.59
N LEU A 121 -6.19 4.23 -2.68
CA LEU A 121 -7.59 3.91 -2.91
C LEU A 121 -7.86 2.41 -3.03
N ALA A 122 -6.94 1.65 -3.66
CA ALA A 122 -7.06 0.21 -3.78
C ALA A 122 -6.91 -0.50 -2.42
N LEU A 123 -5.97 -0.07 -1.56
CA LEU A 123 -5.85 -0.57 -0.19
C LEU A 123 -7.11 -0.26 0.62
N ALA A 124 -7.68 0.95 0.49
CA ALA A 124 -8.93 1.32 1.15
C ALA A 124 -10.12 0.49 0.64
N ALA A 125 -10.23 0.28 -0.67
CA ALA A 125 -11.26 -0.56 -1.28
C ALA A 125 -11.17 -2.02 -0.79
N GLU A 126 -9.96 -2.51 -0.50
CA GLU A 126 -9.72 -3.84 0.08
C GLU A 126 -9.90 -3.86 1.61
N GLY A 127 -10.33 -2.77 2.23
CA GLY A 127 -10.77 -2.71 3.63
C GLY A 127 -9.71 -2.28 4.64
N ALA A 128 -8.63 -1.64 4.22
CA ALA A 128 -7.65 -1.02 5.12
C ALA A 128 -8.02 0.45 5.43
N ASN A 129 -7.59 0.95 6.58
CA ASN A 129 -7.59 2.37 6.89
C ASN A 129 -6.34 3.02 6.29
N VAL A 130 -6.52 3.97 5.37
CA VAL A 130 -5.43 4.48 4.55
C VAL A 130 -5.34 5.99 4.59
N GLY A 131 -4.11 6.50 4.65
CA GLY A 131 -3.78 7.89 4.42
C GLY A 131 -2.83 8.05 3.24
N ILE A 132 -2.78 9.25 2.67
CA ILE A 132 -1.80 9.65 1.68
C ILE A 132 -1.18 10.99 2.07
N LEU A 133 0.14 11.06 2.08
CA LEU A 133 0.92 12.29 2.21
C LEU A 133 1.54 12.62 0.86
N ASP A 134 1.15 13.73 0.28
CA ASP A 134 1.80 14.31 -0.88
C ASP A 134 3.08 15.02 -0.44
N ALA A 135 4.20 14.39 -0.72
CA ALA A 135 5.52 14.92 -0.39
C ALA A 135 6.22 15.56 -1.60
N ASP A 136 5.55 15.66 -2.75
CA ASP A 136 6.08 16.38 -3.92
C ASP A 136 5.81 17.89 -3.80
N ILE A 137 6.65 18.55 -3.00
CA ILE A 137 6.47 19.96 -2.63
C ILE A 137 6.57 20.93 -3.83
N TYR A 138 7.21 20.50 -4.91
CA TYR A 138 7.38 21.34 -6.11
C TYR A 138 6.21 21.24 -7.08
N GLY A 139 5.45 20.16 -7.04
CA GLY A 139 4.31 19.94 -7.93
C GLY A 139 3.26 19.09 -7.25
N PRO A 140 2.65 19.58 -6.15
CA PRO A 140 1.66 18.82 -5.41
C PRO A 140 0.46 18.54 -6.30
N SER A 141 0.17 17.26 -6.54
CA SER A 141 -0.87 16.82 -7.47
C SER A 141 -1.98 16.01 -6.79
N VAL A 142 -1.73 15.50 -5.60
CA VAL A 142 -2.69 14.65 -4.88
C VAL A 142 -4.01 15.37 -4.58
N PRO A 143 -4.06 16.66 -4.15
CA PRO A 143 -5.32 17.36 -3.94
C PRO A 143 -6.24 17.33 -5.16
N MET A 144 -5.70 17.69 -6.32
CA MET A 144 -6.44 17.67 -7.58
C MET A 144 -6.91 16.26 -7.95
N MET A 145 -6.01 15.27 -7.89
CA MET A 145 -6.35 13.88 -8.22
C MET A 145 -7.39 13.28 -7.27
N MET A 146 -7.41 13.71 -6.01
CA MET A 146 -8.39 13.27 -5.02
C MET A 146 -9.67 14.10 -5.01
N GLY A 147 -9.77 15.14 -5.84
CA GLY A 147 -10.94 16.02 -5.89
C GLY A 147 -11.18 16.74 -4.56
N ILE A 148 -10.11 17.16 -3.88
CA ILE A 148 -10.19 17.84 -2.59
C ILE A 148 -9.79 19.30 -2.75
N GLU A 149 -10.67 20.18 -2.31
CA GLU A 149 -10.45 21.65 -2.25
C GLU A 149 -10.52 22.14 -0.80
N GLY A 150 -9.98 23.32 -0.57
CA GLY A 150 -10.03 23.97 0.76
C GLY A 150 -8.73 23.77 1.55
N ARG A 151 -8.82 24.05 2.85
CA ARG A 151 -7.68 23.99 3.78
C ARG A 151 -7.99 23.07 4.95
N PRO A 152 -6.99 22.35 5.49
CA PRO A 152 -7.16 21.56 6.68
C PRO A 152 -7.51 22.45 7.89
N GLU A 153 -8.40 21.94 8.73
CA GLU A 153 -8.75 22.59 9.99
C GLU A 153 -7.69 22.34 11.06
N SER A 154 -7.59 23.25 12.03
CA SER A 154 -6.73 23.12 13.18
C SER A 154 -7.52 23.53 14.43
N GLU A 155 -7.73 22.60 15.36
CA GLU A 155 -8.45 22.87 16.61
C GLU A 155 -7.55 23.53 17.66
N ASP A 156 -6.27 23.19 17.68
CA ASP A 156 -5.29 23.63 18.70
C ASP A 156 -4.28 24.66 18.17
N GLY A 157 -4.34 25.02 16.89
CA GLY A 157 -3.38 25.89 16.22
C GLY A 157 -1.99 25.31 16.05
N GLN A 158 -1.77 24.04 16.41
CA GLN A 158 -0.48 23.35 16.32
C GLN A 158 -0.54 22.12 15.43
N THR A 159 -1.67 21.43 15.40
CA THR A 159 -1.91 20.24 14.59
C THR A 159 -3.01 20.50 13.56
N MET A 160 -3.03 19.70 12.51
CA MET A 160 -3.98 19.82 11.40
C MET A 160 -4.79 18.53 11.29
N GLU A 161 -6.10 18.67 11.10
CA GLU A 161 -6.92 17.54 10.73
C GLU A 161 -6.66 17.16 9.26
N PRO A 162 -6.47 15.88 8.94
CA PRO A 162 -6.32 15.48 7.54
C PRO A 162 -7.60 15.78 6.76
N MET A 163 -7.44 16.21 5.52
CA MET A 163 -8.56 16.24 4.57
C MET A 163 -8.98 14.82 4.25
N GLU A 164 -10.22 14.59 3.82
CA GLU A 164 -10.71 13.26 3.54
C GLU A 164 -11.57 13.23 2.27
N ASN A 165 -11.31 12.26 1.39
CA ASN A 165 -12.20 11.90 0.31
C ASN A 165 -12.07 10.41 -0.01
N TYR A 166 -13.15 9.79 -0.47
CA TYR A 166 -13.22 8.36 -0.82
C TYR A 166 -12.75 7.42 0.31
N GLY A 167 -12.89 7.83 1.57
CA GLY A 167 -12.46 7.07 2.74
C GLY A 167 -10.94 7.01 2.93
N VAL A 168 -10.19 7.94 2.32
CA VAL A 168 -8.74 8.09 2.46
C VAL A 168 -8.43 9.45 3.08
N GLN A 169 -7.60 9.46 4.13
CA GLN A 169 -7.09 10.68 4.75
C GLN A 169 -5.97 11.27 3.89
N VAL A 170 -6.00 12.55 3.64
CA VAL A 170 -5.07 13.22 2.71
C VAL A 170 -4.43 14.44 3.35
N MET A 171 -3.11 14.55 3.22
CA MET A 171 -2.37 15.78 3.55
C MET A 171 -1.41 16.12 2.42
N SER A 172 -1.36 17.40 2.06
CA SER A 172 -0.48 17.94 1.03
C SER A 172 -0.12 19.37 1.34
N ILE A 173 1.08 19.78 0.95
CA ILE A 173 1.46 21.19 0.98
C ILE A 173 0.54 22.03 0.06
N GLY A 174 -0.04 21.42 -0.97
CA GLY A 174 -0.97 22.05 -1.89
C GLY A 174 -2.26 22.56 -1.24
N PHE A 175 -2.60 22.13 -0.02
CA PHE A 175 -3.70 22.69 0.76
C PHE A 175 -3.33 23.98 1.52
N LEU A 176 -2.04 24.21 1.75
CA LEU A 176 -1.55 25.29 2.59
C LEU A 176 -1.03 26.48 1.77
N VAL A 177 -0.59 26.23 0.55
CA VAL A 177 0.00 27.24 -0.36
C VAL A 177 -0.96 27.50 -1.51
N ALA A 178 -1.17 28.75 -1.86
CA ALA A 178 -1.96 29.12 -3.02
C ALA A 178 -1.28 28.61 -4.31
N GLN A 179 -2.04 28.04 -5.23
CA GLN A 179 -1.50 27.48 -6.48
C GLN A 179 -0.81 28.52 -7.36
N ASP A 180 -1.16 29.78 -7.21
CA ASP A 180 -0.62 30.91 -7.98
C ASP A 180 0.63 31.54 -7.33
N GLU A 181 1.01 31.11 -6.11
CA GLU A 181 2.22 31.62 -5.45
C GLU A 181 3.42 30.72 -5.78
N ALA A 182 4.36 31.27 -6.55
CA ALA A 182 5.65 30.65 -6.79
C ALA A 182 6.52 30.69 -5.51
N MET A 183 6.30 29.73 -4.61
CA MET A 183 7.15 29.56 -3.44
C MET A 183 8.52 29.02 -3.84
N ILE A 184 9.59 29.75 -3.52
CA ILE A 184 10.96 29.29 -3.76
C ILE A 184 11.37 28.37 -2.59
N TRP A 185 11.09 27.08 -2.72
CA TRP A 185 11.51 26.09 -1.76
C TRP A 185 13.01 25.79 -1.89
N ARG A 186 13.77 26.06 -0.83
CA ARG A 186 15.14 25.54 -0.69
C ARG A 186 15.10 24.18 0.01
N GLY A 187 16.00 23.27 -0.36
CA GLY A 187 16.01 21.89 0.14
C GLY A 187 15.74 21.72 1.64
N PRO A 188 16.46 22.42 2.54
CA PRO A 188 16.21 22.31 3.99
C PRO A 188 14.81 22.77 4.42
N MET A 189 14.29 23.84 3.81
CA MET A 189 12.94 24.35 4.10
C MET A 189 11.86 23.37 3.64
N ALA A 190 12.02 22.82 2.44
CA ALA A 190 11.12 21.81 1.89
C ALA A 190 11.05 20.57 2.79
N THR A 191 12.20 20.06 3.22
CA THR A 191 12.27 18.91 4.12
C THR A 191 11.61 19.18 5.46
N GLN A 192 11.85 20.36 6.05
CA GLN A 192 11.24 20.75 7.32
C GLN A 192 9.71 20.86 7.19
N ALA A 193 9.21 21.47 6.13
CA ALA A 193 7.77 21.59 5.88
C ALA A 193 7.11 20.21 5.74
N LEU A 194 7.73 19.30 5.00
CA LEU A 194 7.23 17.92 4.84
C LEU A 194 7.26 17.12 6.14
N GLU A 195 8.29 17.30 6.97
CA GLU A 195 8.35 16.69 8.30
C GLU A 195 7.25 17.23 9.23
N GLN A 196 6.96 18.54 9.16
CA GLN A 196 5.85 19.15 9.88
C GLN A 196 4.51 18.59 9.39
N LEU A 197 4.26 18.54 8.09
CA LEU A 197 3.05 17.95 7.53
C LEU A 197 2.86 16.49 7.99
N LEU A 198 3.91 15.71 7.98
CA LEU A 198 3.86 14.33 8.42
C LEU A 198 3.50 14.19 9.90
N ARG A 199 4.14 14.99 10.78
CA ARG A 199 4.06 14.84 12.24
C ARG A 199 2.94 15.66 12.88
N GLN A 200 2.56 16.80 12.28
CA GLN A 200 1.53 17.68 12.80
C GLN A 200 0.14 17.37 12.21
N THR A 201 0.03 16.39 11.32
CA THR A 201 -1.28 15.88 10.90
C THR A 201 -1.81 14.88 11.91
N ASN A 202 -3.05 15.05 12.34
CA ASN A 202 -3.77 14.18 13.26
C ASN A 202 -4.29 12.93 12.54
N TRP A 203 -3.38 12.08 12.06
CA TRP A 203 -3.74 10.82 11.40
C TRP A 203 -4.61 9.94 12.32
N LYS A 204 -5.68 9.33 11.78
CA LYS A 204 -6.67 8.55 12.55
C LYS A 204 -6.52 7.06 12.25
N ASP A 205 -5.78 6.34 13.12
CA ASP A 205 -5.63 4.87 13.16
C ASP A 205 -5.39 4.21 11.80
N LEU A 206 -4.36 4.67 11.08
CA LEU A 206 -4.02 4.19 9.75
C LEU A 206 -3.35 2.80 9.79
N ASP A 207 -3.81 1.91 8.93
CA ASP A 207 -3.10 0.68 8.59
C ASP A 207 -1.91 0.96 7.68
N TYR A 208 -2.12 1.88 6.71
CA TYR A 208 -1.10 2.31 5.75
C TYR A 208 -1.14 3.82 5.53
N LEU A 209 0.02 4.45 5.56
CA LEU A 209 0.23 5.81 5.06
C LEU A 209 1.08 5.72 3.79
N ILE A 210 0.51 6.09 2.66
CA ILE A 210 1.20 6.17 1.38
C ILE A 210 1.87 7.55 1.29
N VAL A 211 3.18 7.57 1.07
CA VAL A 211 3.94 8.82 0.88
C VAL A 211 4.30 8.94 -0.59
N ASP A 212 3.68 9.87 -1.29
CA ASP A 212 4.02 10.21 -2.66
C ASP A 212 5.29 11.06 -2.66
N MET A 213 6.44 10.44 -2.95
CA MET A 213 7.76 11.03 -2.83
C MET A 213 8.03 12.03 -3.96
N PRO A 214 8.89 13.06 -3.77
CA PRO A 214 9.39 13.87 -4.87
C PRO A 214 10.05 12.97 -5.94
N PRO A 215 10.02 13.34 -7.22
CA PRO A 215 10.71 12.56 -8.27
C PRO A 215 12.24 12.70 -8.17
N GLY A 216 12.94 11.68 -8.65
CA GLY A 216 14.41 11.69 -8.74
C GLY A 216 15.10 11.04 -7.52
N THR A 217 16.37 11.38 -7.32
CA THR A 217 17.24 10.84 -6.24
C THR A 217 18.03 11.95 -5.55
N GLY A 218 17.46 13.16 -5.52
CA GLY A 218 18.08 14.35 -4.94
C GLY A 218 18.05 14.38 -3.41
N ASP A 219 18.63 15.45 -2.84
CA ASP A 219 18.82 15.64 -1.40
C ASP A 219 17.50 15.60 -0.60
N ILE A 220 16.41 16.12 -1.16
CA ILE A 220 15.10 16.12 -0.48
C ILE A 220 14.60 14.69 -0.33
N GLN A 221 14.65 13.89 -1.40
CA GLN A 221 14.21 12.51 -1.36
C GLN A 221 15.09 11.67 -0.39
N LEU A 222 16.41 11.88 -0.43
CA LEU A 222 17.35 11.23 0.47
C LEU A 222 17.03 11.60 1.94
N THR A 223 16.86 12.88 2.23
CA THR A 223 16.60 13.36 3.59
C THR A 223 15.26 12.88 4.12
N LEU A 224 14.19 12.89 3.30
CA LEU A 224 12.90 12.31 3.65
C LEU A 224 13.03 10.82 3.97
N SER A 225 13.75 10.08 3.13
CA SER A 225 13.97 8.64 3.33
C SER A 225 14.74 8.31 4.60
N GLN A 226 15.50 9.26 5.15
CA GLN A 226 16.21 9.12 6.44
C GLN A 226 15.35 9.51 7.65
N ARG A 227 14.38 10.41 7.49
CA ARG A 227 13.61 10.99 8.60
C ARG A 227 12.22 10.41 8.77
N VAL A 228 11.61 9.92 7.68
CA VAL A 228 10.30 9.27 7.70
C VAL A 228 10.46 7.80 8.07
N PRO A 229 9.71 7.27 9.06
CA PRO A 229 9.79 5.88 9.49
C PRO A 229 9.14 4.93 8.46
N MET A 230 9.81 4.73 7.32
CA MET A 230 9.29 3.95 6.20
C MET A 230 9.37 2.46 6.48
N THR A 231 8.26 1.74 6.37
CA THR A 231 8.21 0.28 6.39
C THR A 231 8.82 -0.30 5.11
N GLY A 232 8.70 0.42 4.01
CA GLY A 232 9.34 0.08 2.74
C GLY A 232 8.97 1.02 1.61
N ALA A 233 9.58 0.82 0.44
CA ALA A 233 9.38 1.64 -0.75
C ALA A 233 8.90 0.82 -1.95
N VAL A 234 7.96 1.37 -2.70
CA VAL A 234 7.53 0.90 -4.02
C VAL A 234 8.21 1.77 -5.07
N ILE A 235 8.89 1.14 -6.02
CA ILE A 235 9.54 1.85 -7.12
C ILE A 235 8.64 1.82 -8.35
N VAL A 236 8.26 2.98 -8.84
CA VAL A 236 7.48 3.14 -10.08
C VAL A 236 8.41 3.53 -11.22
N THR A 237 8.34 2.78 -12.30
CA THR A 237 9.12 3.04 -13.53
C THR A 237 8.27 2.74 -14.77
N THR A 238 8.78 3.13 -15.94
CA THR A 238 8.27 2.71 -17.24
C THR A 238 9.25 1.75 -17.90
N PRO A 239 8.87 0.97 -18.93
CA PRO A 239 9.78 0.00 -19.56
C PRO A 239 10.99 0.59 -20.27
N GLN A 240 11.04 1.91 -20.49
CA GLN A 240 12.12 2.61 -21.20
C GLN A 240 13.46 2.49 -20.48
N ASP A 241 14.55 2.22 -21.19
CA ASP A 241 15.89 2.07 -20.62
C ASP A 241 16.33 3.27 -19.77
N ILE A 242 16.04 4.50 -20.23
CA ILE A 242 16.38 5.72 -19.47
C ILE A 242 15.64 5.76 -18.14
N ALA A 243 14.35 5.36 -18.09
CA ALA A 243 13.60 5.31 -16.85
C ALA A 243 14.13 4.23 -15.91
N LEU A 244 14.52 3.09 -16.45
CA LEU A 244 15.13 1.99 -15.70
C LEU A 244 16.47 2.38 -15.10
N LEU A 245 17.33 3.11 -15.84
CA LEU A 245 18.59 3.63 -15.32
C LEU A 245 18.39 4.53 -14.09
N ASP A 246 17.38 5.40 -14.13
CA ASP A 246 17.08 6.28 -13.00
C ASP A 246 16.40 5.52 -11.86
N ALA A 247 15.55 4.54 -12.15
CA ALA A 247 14.98 3.65 -11.13
C ALA A 247 16.06 2.87 -10.37
N LYS A 248 17.12 2.39 -11.06
CA LYS A 248 18.30 1.76 -10.42
C LYS A 248 18.98 2.69 -9.41
N LYS A 249 19.09 3.99 -9.71
CA LYS A 249 19.64 4.98 -8.76
C LYS A 249 18.73 5.11 -7.52
N GLY A 250 17.40 5.14 -7.72
CA GLY A 250 16.42 5.18 -6.64
C GLY A 250 16.53 3.97 -5.72
N ILE A 251 16.63 2.76 -6.28
CA ILE A 251 16.84 1.52 -5.54
C ILE A 251 18.10 1.65 -4.66
N LYS A 252 19.23 2.05 -5.25
CA LYS A 252 20.51 2.21 -4.52
C LYS A 252 20.44 3.26 -3.43
N MET A 253 19.65 4.32 -3.60
CA MET A 253 19.43 5.33 -2.57
C MET A 253 18.70 4.73 -1.37
N PHE A 254 17.58 4.01 -1.58
CA PHE A 254 16.83 3.37 -0.49
C PHE A 254 17.65 2.30 0.23
N GLU A 255 18.45 1.50 -0.48
CA GLU A 255 19.39 0.54 0.11
C GLU A 255 20.38 1.23 1.08
N LYS A 256 20.96 2.38 0.68
CA LYS A 256 21.90 3.14 1.50
C LYS A 256 21.30 3.68 2.80
N VAL A 257 20.01 4.02 2.80
CA VAL A 257 19.32 4.52 3.99
C VAL A 257 18.59 3.43 4.77
N GLY A 258 18.73 2.17 4.37
CA GLY A 258 18.17 1.02 5.08
C GLY A 258 16.65 0.90 4.94
N VAL A 259 16.04 1.50 3.90
CA VAL A 259 14.63 1.32 3.57
C VAL A 259 14.49 0.15 2.61
N PRO A 260 13.78 -0.92 2.98
CA PRO A 260 13.63 -2.07 2.11
C PRO A 260 12.72 -1.75 0.92
N ILE A 261 13.05 -2.27 -0.25
CA ILE A 261 12.18 -2.20 -1.42
C ILE A 261 11.10 -3.27 -1.30
N LEU A 262 9.83 -2.87 -1.43
CA LEU A 262 8.67 -3.77 -1.43
C LEU A 262 8.45 -4.41 -2.80
N GLY A 263 8.92 -3.74 -3.84
CA GLY A 263 8.89 -4.23 -5.21
C GLY A 263 8.79 -3.10 -6.24
N ILE A 264 8.68 -3.52 -7.50
CA ILE A 264 8.66 -2.64 -8.68
C ILE A 264 7.30 -2.69 -9.35
N VAL A 265 6.74 -1.51 -9.64
CA VAL A 265 5.57 -1.32 -10.50
C VAL A 265 6.05 -0.81 -11.86
N GLU A 266 5.75 -1.55 -12.93
CA GLU A 266 5.98 -1.12 -14.30
C GLU A 266 4.74 -0.41 -14.82
N ASN A 267 4.78 0.92 -14.83
CA ASN A 267 3.68 1.72 -15.37
C ASN A 267 3.85 1.94 -16.87
N MET A 268 2.73 2.21 -17.56
CA MET A 268 2.69 2.40 -19.01
C MET A 268 3.29 1.20 -19.79
N ALA A 269 3.13 -0.01 -19.23
CA ALA A 269 3.74 -1.24 -19.75
C ALA A 269 3.11 -1.67 -21.08
N VAL A 270 1.83 -1.37 -21.27
CA VAL A 270 1.07 -1.78 -22.44
C VAL A 270 -0.01 -0.73 -22.76
N HIS A 271 -0.24 -0.50 -24.03
CA HIS A 271 -1.38 0.25 -24.55
C HIS A 271 -2.31 -0.70 -25.30
N VAL A 272 -3.60 -0.63 -24.99
CA VAL A 272 -4.64 -1.34 -25.72
C VAL A 272 -5.44 -0.31 -26.52
N CYS A 273 -5.41 -0.42 -27.83
CA CYS A 273 -6.13 0.49 -28.73
C CYS A 273 -7.65 0.39 -28.46
N SER A 274 -8.28 1.50 -28.11
CA SER A 274 -9.71 1.56 -27.81
C SER A 274 -10.61 1.28 -29.02
N ASN A 275 -10.07 1.39 -30.26
CA ASN A 275 -10.83 1.19 -31.48
C ASN A 275 -10.78 -0.27 -31.98
N CYS A 276 -9.64 -0.96 -31.89
CA CYS A 276 -9.48 -2.30 -32.48
C CYS A 276 -8.96 -3.36 -31.49
N GLY A 277 -8.66 -3.00 -30.24
CA GLY A 277 -8.14 -3.91 -29.24
C GLY A 277 -6.68 -4.34 -29.45
N HIS A 278 -5.98 -3.78 -30.47
CA HIS A 278 -4.57 -4.08 -30.71
C HIS A 278 -3.72 -3.69 -29.49
N VAL A 279 -2.82 -4.59 -29.10
CA VAL A 279 -1.95 -4.43 -27.93
C VAL A 279 -0.57 -3.99 -28.38
N GLU A 280 -0.11 -2.85 -27.89
CA GLU A 280 1.17 -2.26 -28.22
C GLU A 280 2.02 -1.98 -26.97
N HIS A 281 3.32 -2.25 -27.07
CA HIS A 281 4.32 -1.90 -26.06
C HIS A 281 5.04 -0.62 -26.45
N ILE A 282 4.37 0.53 -26.38
CA ILE A 282 4.84 1.83 -26.86
C ILE A 282 6.21 2.21 -26.24
N PHE A 283 6.43 1.88 -24.98
CA PHE A 283 7.64 2.20 -24.23
C PHE A 283 8.61 1.01 -24.06
N GLY A 284 8.37 -0.11 -24.75
CA GLY A 284 9.10 -1.36 -24.58
C GLY A 284 8.36 -2.33 -23.68
N ALA A 285 8.89 -3.53 -23.51
CA ALA A 285 8.26 -4.62 -22.77
C ALA A 285 9.16 -5.19 -21.68
N ASP A 286 8.54 -5.51 -20.54
CA ASP A 286 9.16 -6.25 -19.42
C ASP A 286 10.41 -5.60 -18.80
N GLY A 287 10.66 -4.30 -19.00
CA GLY A 287 11.83 -3.63 -18.47
C GLY A 287 11.87 -3.65 -16.94
N GLY A 288 10.75 -3.30 -16.29
CA GLY A 288 10.61 -3.36 -14.83
C GLY A 288 10.64 -4.79 -14.30
N LYS A 289 10.07 -5.74 -15.01
CA LYS A 289 10.10 -7.17 -14.65
C LYS A 289 11.52 -7.75 -14.71
N LYS A 290 12.28 -7.43 -15.75
CA LYS A 290 13.69 -7.82 -15.88
C LYS A 290 14.53 -7.21 -14.76
N MET A 291 14.31 -5.92 -14.46
CA MET A 291 14.99 -5.23 -13.38
C MET A 291 14.66 -5.85 -12.01
N ALA A 292 13.40 -6.19 -11.76
CA ALA A 292 13.00 -6.88 -10.53
C ALA A 292 13.77 -8.20 -10.36
N ALA A 293 13.86 -9.00 -11.42
CA ALA A 293 14.61 -10.26 -11.42
C ALA A 293 16.12 -10.03 -11.21
N GLU A 294 16.73 -9.03 -11.88
CA GLU A 294 18.15 -8.68 -11.75
C GLU A 294 18.53 -8.31 -10.31
N TYR A 295 17.65 -7.61 -9.60
CA TYR A 295 17.90 -7.16 -8.23
C TYR A 295 17.30 -8.08 -7.15
N GLY A 296 16.69 -9.19 -7.52
CA GLY A 296 16.03 -10.12 -6.57
C GLY A 296 14.87 -9.49 -5.81
N MET A 297 14.12 -8.60 -6.47
CA MET A 297 12.99 -7.87 -5.91
C MET A 297 11.67 -8.40 -6.46
N ASP A 298 10.58 -8.13 -5.73
CA ASP A 298 9.24 -8.48 -6.18
C ASP A 298 8.80 -7.60 -7.36
N TYR A 299 8.24 -8.24 -8.39
CA TYR A 299 7.51 -7.56 -9.46
C TYR A 299 6.04 -7.43 -9.03
N LEU A 300 5.64 -6.22 -8.66
CA LEU A 300 4.30 -5.97 -8.14
C LEU A 300 3.23 -6.01 -9.24
N GLY A 301 3.58 -5.57 -10.45
CA GLY A 301 2.68 -5.67 -11.59
C GLY A 301 2.97 -4.65 -12.69
N ALA A 302 2.25 -4.84 -13.80
CA ALA A 302 2.19 -3.91 -14.93
C ALA A 302 0.89 -3.11 -14.88
N LEU A 303 0.99 -1.81 -15.11
CA LEU A 303 -0.16 -0.91 -15.27
C LEU A 303 -0.20 -0.40 -16.72
N PRO A 304 -1.38 -0.29 -17.33
CA PRO A 304 -1.49 0.11 -18.73
C PRO A 304 -1.29 1.61 -18.93
N LEU A 305 -0.84 1.99 -20.11
CA LEU A 305 -0.98 3.34 -20.62
C LEU A 305 -2.42 3.48 -21.15
N ASN A 306 -3.27 4.14 -20.38
CA ASN A 306 -4.68 4.28 -20.68
C ASN A 306 -5.15 5.72 -20.48
N MET A 307 -5.82 6.26 -21.49
CA MET A 307 -6.34 7.64 -21.48
C MET A 307 -7.34 7.87 -20.33
N GLN A 308 -8.15 6.85 -19.98
CA GLN A 308 -9.14 6.96 -18.92
C GLN A 308 -8.49 7.17 -17.56
N ILE A 309 -7.36 6.51 -17.28
CA ILE A 309 -6.61 6.73 -16.02
C ILE A 309 -6.28 8.21 -15.85
N ARG A 310 -5.78 8.85 -16.93
CA ARG A 310 -5.46 10.28 -16.92
C ARG A 310 -6.70 11.14 -16.73
N LEU A 311 -7.74 10.95 -17.57
CA LEU A 311 -8.97 11.74 -17.51
C LEU A 311 -9.64 11.65 -16.14
N GLN A 312 -9.69 10.46 -15.56
CA GLN A 312 -10.27 10.22 -14.25
C GLN A 312 -9.48 10.89 -13.12
N ALA A 313 -8.14 10.84 -13.19
CA ALA A 313 -7.28 11.53 -12.24
C ALA A 313 -7.39 13.06 -12.37
N ASP A 314 -7.38 13.61 -13.59
CA ASP A 314 -7.54 15.04 -13.85
C ASP A 314 -8.91 15.58 -13.37
N ASN A 315 -9.94 14.73 -13.36
CA ASN A 315 -11.28 15.07 -12.89
C ASN A 315 -11.48 14.82 -11.37
N GLY A 316 -10.41 14.55 -10.61
CA GLY A 316 -10.50 14.34 -9.17
C GLY A 316 -11.21 13.06 -8.75
N LYS A 317 -11.37 12.09 -9.66
CA LYS A 317 -12.06 10.82 -9.42
C LYS A 317 -11.23 9.66 -10.01
N PRO A 318 -10.15 9.23 -9.33
CA PRO A 318 -9.23 8.21 -9.83
C PRO A 318 -9.91 6.87 -10.17
N THR A 319 -9.26 6.06 -11.00
CA THR A 319 -9.81 4.84 -11.61
C THR A 319 -10.42 3.87 -10.60
N VAL A 320 -9.76 3.64 -9.48
CA VAL A 320 -10.26 2.70 -8.45
C VAL A 320 -11.61 3.12 -7.88
N VAL A 321 -11.93 4.43 -7.92
CA VAL A 321 -13.20 5.00 -7.45
C VAL A 321 -14.20 5.18 -8.59
N SER A 322 -13.73 5.68 -9.74
CA SER A 322 -14.63 5.98 -10.86
C SER A 322 -15.12 4.74 -11.58
N ASP A 323 -14.31 3.69 -11.63
CA ASP A 323 -14.63 2.43 -12.32
C ASP A 323 -14.06 1.23 -11.52
N PRO A 324 -14.65 0.94 -10.32
CA PRO A 324 -14.13 -0.02 -9.36
C PRO A 324 -14.11 -1.47 -9.85
N ASP A 325 -14.92 -1.78 -10.87
CA ASP A 325 -15.06 -3.13 -11.43
C ASP A 325 -14.29 -3.32 -12.73
N SER A 326 -13.58 -2.29 -13.20
CA SER A 326 -12.74 -2.39 -14.40
C SER A 326 -11.51 -3.26 -14.20
N ASP A 327 -11.00 -3.80 -15.30
CA ASP A 327 -9.72 -4.55 -15.32
C ASP A 327 -8.57 -3.70 -14.77
N VAL A 328 -8.58 -2.40 -15.05
CA VAL A 328 -7.55 -1.46 -14.55
C VAL A 328 -7.64 -1.32 -13.03
N ALA A 329 -8.83 -1.18 -12.46
CA ALA A 329 -9.01 -1.15 -11.01
C ALA A 329 -8.59 -2.49 -10.38
N ALA A 330 -8.87 -3.62 -11.03
CA ALA A 330 -8.42 -4.93 -10.59
C ALA A 330 -6.90 -5.06 -10.55
N LEU A 331 -6.17 -4.46 -11.52
CA LEU A 331 -4.71 -4.40 -11.53
C LEU A 331 -4.18 -3.60 -10.33
N TYR A 332 -4.74 -2.42 -10.05
CA TYR A 332 -4.36 -1.63 -8.87
C TYR A 332 -4.63 -2.38 -7.56
N LYS A 333 -5.78 -3.05 -7.42
CA LYS A 333 -6.09 -3.90 -6.27
C LYS A 333 -5.10 -5.06 -6.12
N ALA A 334 -4.68 -5.67 -7.23
CA ALA A 334 -3.66 -6.73 -7.22
C ALA A 334 -2.30 -6.21 -6.76
N VAL A 335 -1.86 -5.04 -7.26
CA VAL A 335 -0.64 -4.37 -6.79
C VAL A 335 -0.74 -4.06 -5.30
N ALA A 336 -1.87 -3.52 -4.84
CA ALA A 336 -2.10 -3.17 -3.44
C ALA A 336 -1.98 -4.39 -2.51
N ARG A 337 -2.57 -5.54 -2.88
CA ARG A 337 -2.44 -6.78 -2.12
C ARG A 337 -1.01 -7.28 -2.06
N LYS A 338 -0.25 -7.23 -3.18
CA LYS A 338 1.16 -7.61 -3.19
C LYS A 338 2.02 -6.71 -2.31
N VAL A 339 1.79 -5.39 -2.32
CA VAL A 339 2.45 -4.44 -1.41
C VAL A 339 2.17 -4.81 0.05
N ALA A 340 0.90 -5.03 0.39
CA ALA A 340 0.51 -5.42 1.74
C ALA A 340 1.12 -6.76 2.18
N LEU A 341 1.21 -7.74 1.28
CA LEU A 341 1.85 -9.04 1.54
C LEU A 341 3.36 -8.90 1.73
N SER A 342 4.04 -8.10 0.90
CA SER A 342 5.47 -7.83 1.06
C SER A 342 5.77 -7.19 2.44
N ILE A 343 4.86 -6.35 2.94
CA ILE A 343 4.94 -5.81 4.31
C ILE A 343 4.66 -6.89 5.35
N ALA A 344 3.58 -7.66 5.20
CA ALA A 344 3.18 -8.69 6.16
C ALA A 344 4.24 -9.80 6.34
N ALA A 345 5.10 -10.02 5.34
CA ALA A 345 6.23 -10.94 5.40
C ALA A 345 7.42 -10.42 6.21
N LYS A 346 7.45 -9.12 6.57
CA LYS A 346 8.55 -8.51 7.34
C LYS A 346 8.43 -8.79 8.84
N ASN A 347 9.50 -8.50 9.56
CA ASN A 347 9.51 -8.59 11.02
C ASN A 347 8.51 -7.61 11.63
N LYS A 348 7.68 -8.11 12.54
CA LYS A 348 6.69 -7.29 13.26
C LYS A 348 7.39 -6.33 14.21
N ASP A 349 6.85 -5.13 14.34
CA ASP A 349 7.25 -4.20 15.38
C ASP A 349 6.56 -4.54 16.70
N PHE A 350 7.36 -4.81 17.74
CA PHE A 350 6.88 -5.07 19.10
C PHE A 350 7.21 -3.91 20.05
N SER A 351 7.74 -2.78 19.57
CA SER A 351 8.18 -1.66 20.42
C SER A 351 7.06 -1.09 21.30
N SER A 352 5.81 -1.10 20.82
CA SER A 352 4.64 -0.65 21.61
C SER A 352 4.25 -1.59 22.74
N LYS A 353 4.76 -2.84 22.78
CA LYS A 353 4.46 -3.83 23.82
C LYS A 353 5.44 -3.77 25.00
N PHE A 354 6.55 -3.07 24.85
CA PHE A 354 7.53 -2.91 25.90
C PHE A 354 7.54 -1.44 26.35
N PRO A 355 7.20 -1.15 27.63
CA PRO A 355 7.30 0.20 28.15
C PRO A 355 8.74 0.69 28.09
N SER A 356 8.96 1.90 27.57
CA SER A 356 10.28 2.52 27.60
C SER A 356 10.65 2.82 29.05
N ILE A 357 11.72 2.22 29.54
CA ILE A 357 12.27 2.54 30.87
C ILE A 357 12.93 3.93 30.75
N LYS A 358 12.26 4.94 31.29
CA LYS A 358 12.87 6.26 31.48
C LYS A 358 13.76 6.19 32.73
N ILE A 359 15.07 6.22 32.54
CA ILE A 359 16.01 6.41 33.64
C ILE A 359 15.98 7.90 33.95
N SER A 360 15.25 8.31 35.00
CA SER A 360 15.41 9.66 35.56
C SER A 360 16.75 9.71 36.27
N LYS A 361 17.65 10.56 35.82
CA LYS A 361 18.79 11.01 36.67
C LYS A 361 18.19 12.00 37.64
N GLU A 362 17.88 11.52 38.85
CA GLU A 362 17.79 12.39 40.00
C GLU A 362 19.21 12.76 40.41
N THR A 363 19.56 14.04 40.31
CA THR A 363 20.67 14.69 41.02
C THR A 363 20.07 15.52 42.12
#